data_9e04f0d17303297c4da7f22274f689ab
#
_entry.id   9e04f0d17303297c4da7f22274f689ab
#
_cell.length_a   1.000
_cell.length_b   1.000
_cell.length_c   1.000
_cell.angle_alpha   90.00
_cell.angle_beta   90.00
_cell.angle_gamma   90.00
#
_symmetry.space_group_name_H-M   'P 1'
#
loop_
_entity.id
_entity.type
_entity.pdbx_description
1 polymer ?
#
loop_
_entity_poly.entity_id
_entity_poly.type
_entity_poly.pdbx_seq_one_letter_code
_entity_poly.pdbx_strand_id
1 'polypeptide(L)'
;MKKISEVFETHDYIQFKYINGNRLIKKGHVTKIYKSMKRKMLFTPMIVNEKMEIIDGQHRFQAREKIGAPIPFIIKKGYGLIETQILNENSQNWSIDDRLHTFCVAGLKDYLIFKEFREKYKIPNRESMNLLMGTINYDYNPVFKAGAFKIEDYNGGINQAEKITEIPGIKPFKVRNFINAMQIAFLNPDYDHKKFLRKLSYQSTKLVKCVSRKDYMALIEHIHDYKDYGTTQKLRLF
;
A
#
# COMPACT_ATOMS: atom_id res chain seq x y z
N MET A 1 22.75 -40.72 0.58
CA MET A 1 22.50 -39.26 0.62
C MET A 1 22.97 -38.66 -0.70
N LYS A 2 22.17 -37.77 -1.32
CA LYS A 2 22.52 -37.06 -2.55
C LYS A 2 22.96 -35.64 -2.19
N LYS A 3 24.14 -35.21 -2.62
CA LYS A 3 24.58 -33.80 -2.47
C LYS A 3 23.69 -32.91 -3.36
N ILE A 4 22.98 -31.94 -2.77
CA ILE A 4 22.03 -31.09 -3.50
C ILE A 4 22.61 -29.70 -3.80
N SER A 5 23.53 -29.21 -2.94
CA SER A 5 24.13 -27.87 -3.05
C SER A 5 25.42 -27.78 -2.28
N GLU A 6 26.28 -26.81 -2.68
CA GLU A 6 27.49 -26.45 -1.94
C GLU A 6 27.21 -25.12 -1.23
N VAL A 7 27.80 -24.95 -0.04
CA VAL A 7 27.79 -23.70 0.70
C VAL A 7 29.13 -23.05 0.55
N PHE A 8 29.14 -21.82 0.10
CA PHE A 8 30.30 -20.96 -0.03
C PHE A 8 30.30 -19.93 1.10
N GLU A 9 31.50 -19.39 1.39
CA GLU A 9 31.65 -18.31 2.35
C GLU A 9 32.65 -17.27 1.82
N THR A 10 32.39 -15.97 2.04
CA THR A 10 33.24 -14.90 1.57
C THR A 10 33.14 -13.64 2.43
N HIS A 11 34.20 -12.84 2.45
CA HIS A 11 34.20 -11.45 2.97
C HIS A 11 34.06 -10.40 1.84
N ASP A 12 34.05 -10.82 0.59
CA ASP A 12 33.82 -9.91 -0.54
C ASP A 12 32.36 -9.60 -0.68
N TYR A 13 31.92 -8.48 -0.08
CA TYR A 13 30.53 -8.03 -0.12
C TYR A 13 30.16 -7.42 -1.48
N ILE A 14 31.14 -6.93 -2.26
CA ILE A 14 30.90 -6.18 -3.50
C ILE A 14 30.33 -7.08 -4.61
N GLN A 15 30.65 -8.37 -4.57
CA GLN A 15 30.13 -9.33 -5.55
C GLN A 15 28.60 -9.53 -5.50
N PHE A 16 27.96 -9.21 -4.35
CA PHE A 16 26.53 -9.42 -4.18
C PHE A 16 25.71 -8.24 -4.69
N LYS A 17 24.60 -8.54 -5.37
CA LYS A 17 23.67 -7.55 -5.94
C LYS A 17 22.28 -7.75 -5.34
N TYR A 18 21.56 -6.68 -5.17
CA TYR A 18 20.13 -6.76 -4.83
C TYR A 18 19.34 -7.01 -6.11
N ILE A 19 18.46 -8.02 -6.07
CA ILE A 19 17.55 -8.25 -7.20
C ILE A 19 16.54 -7.11 -7.29
N ASN A 20 16.39 -6.56 -8.50
CA ASN A 20 15.44 -5.46 -8.72
C ASN A 20 14.00 -5.94 -8.53
N GLY A 21 13.17 -5.12 -7.86
CA GLY A 21 11.78 -5.49 -7.55
C GLY A 21 11.62 -6.29 -6.25
N ASN A 22 12.70 -6.65 -5.54
CA ASN A 22 12.58 -7.22 -4.21
C ASN A 22 12.02 -6.20 -3.21
N ARG A 23 11.50 -6.69 -2.08
CA ARG A 23 10.96 -5.83 -1.02
C ARG A 23 12.01 -4.83 -0.51
N LEU A 24 11.55 -3.67 -0.09
CA LEU A 24 12.40 -2.63 0.45
C LEU A 24 13.09 -3.07 1.75
N ILE A 25 14.35 -2.70 1.89
CA ILE A 25 15.13 -3.00 3.10
C ILE A 25 14.66 -2.13 4.26
N LYS A 26 14.18 -2.78 5.32
CA LYS A 26 13.70 -2.11 6.54
C LYS A 26 14.85 -1.96 7.54
N LYS A 27 15.38 -0.73 7.69
CA LYS A 27 16.52 -0.43 8.60
C LYS A 27 16.30 -0.94 10.02
N GLY A 28 15.08 -0.82 10.57
CA GLY A 28 14.75 -1.33 11.91
C GLY A 28 14.86 -2.86 12.02
N HIS A 29 14.53 -3.60 10.96
CA HIS A 29 14.68 -5.05 10.91
C HIS A 29 16.16 -5.46 10.83
N VAL A 30 16.95 -4.79 9.99
CA VAL A 30 18.40 -4.98 9.93
C VAL A 30 19.04 -4.77 11.30
N THR A 31 18.65 -3.71 12.03
CA THR A 31 19.15 -3.43 13.38
C THR A 31 18.81 -4.54 14.38
N LYS A 32 17.62 -5.12 14.31
CA LYS A 32 17.23 -6.26 15.17
C LYS A 32 18.09 -7.49 14.87
N ILE A 33 18.29 -7.81 13.60
CA ILE A 33 19.14 -8.93 13.17
C ILE A 33 20.60 -8.69 13.60
N TYR A 34 21.14 -7.50 13.37
CA TYR A 34 22.47 -7.09 13.80
C TYR A 34 22.69 -7.32 15.31
N LYS A 35 21.77 -6.83 16.16
CA LYS A 35 21.84 -7.04 17.62
C LYS A 35 21.75 -8.53 18.00
N SER A 36 20.94 -9.31 17.29
CA SER A 36 20.84 -10.76 17.51
C SER A 36 22.13 -11.48 17.14
N MET A 37 22.72 -11.15 15.98
CA MET A 37 23.96 -11.74 15.50
C MET A 37 25.15 -11.40 16.41
N LYS A 38 25.20 -10.19 16.98
CA LYS A 38 26.23 -9.83 17.98
C LYS A 38 26.13 -10.66 19.26
N ARG A 39 24.95 -11.09 19.66
CA ARG A 39 24.80 -11.98 20.83
C ARG A 39 25.18 -13.41 20.51
N LYS A 40 24.78 -13.94 19.36
CA LYS A 40 25.13 -15.27 18.88
C LYS A 40 24.99 -15.32 17.36
N MET A 41 26.11 -15.53 16.68
CA MET A 41 26.13 -15.74 15.23
C MET A 41 25.70 -17.17 14.92
N LEU A 42 24.54 -17.28 14.21
CA LEU A 42 24.04 -18.58 13.74
C LEU A 42 24.42 -18.78 12.28
N PHE A 43 24.65 -20.05 11.92
CA PHE A 43 24.90 -20.44 10.54
C PHE A 43 23.58 -20.40 9.75
N THR A 44 23.41 -19.36 8.94
CA THR A 44 22.23 -19.15 8.10
C THR A 44 22.68 -18.66 6.74
N PRO A 45 22.92 -19.57 5.76
CA PRO A 45 23.36 -19.18 4.43
C PRO A 45 22.29 -18.36 3.70
N MET A 46 22.75 -17.42 2.88
CA MET A 46 21.90 -16.72 1.92
C MET A 46 21.68 -17.58 0.67
N ILE A 47 20.63 -17.28 -0.07
CA ILE A 47 20.42 -17.85 -1.40
C ILE A 47 20.67 -16.75 -2.43
N VAL A 48 21.57 -17.02 -3.38
CA VAL A 48 21.86 -16.16 -4.52
C VAL A 48 21.66 -16.92 -5.83
N ASN A 49 21.46 -16.20 -6.93
CA ASN A 49 21.48 -16.82 -8.26
C ASN A 49 22.89 -16.80 -8.89
N GLU A 50 23.00 -17.27 -10.12
CA GLU A 50 24.26 -17.31 -10.88
C GLU A 50 24.86 -15.94 -11.20
N LYS A 51 24.07 -14.85 -11.04
CA LYS A 51 24.52 -13.45 -11.22
C LYS A 51 24.90 -12.80 -9.90
N MET A 52 24.96 -13.59 -8.81
CA MET A 52 25.17 -13.14 -7.43
C MET A 52 24.08 -12.18 -6.93
N GLU A 53 22.87 -12.23 -7.49
CA GLU A 53 21.74 -11.49 -6.99
C GLU A 53 21.12 -12.21 -5.80
N ILE A 54 20.84 -11.45 -4.73
CA ILE A 54 20.33 -11.99 -3.46
C ILE A 54 18.85 -12.33 -3.60
N ILE A 55 18.55 -13.62 -3.59
CA ILE A 55 17.20 -14.18 -3.66
C ILE A 55 16.55 -14.21 -2.27
N ASP A 56 17.30 -14.70 -1.26
CA ASP A 56 16.89 -14.66 0.14
C ASP A 56 18.02 -14.21 1.04
N GLY A 57 17.70 -13.45 2.08
CA GLY A 57 18.63 -13.04 3.11
C GLY A 57 19.16 -11.61 3.00
N GLN A 58 18.57 -10.70 2.20
CA GLN A 58 19.05 -9.32 2.02
C GLN A 58 19.22 -8.53 3.35
N HIS A 59 18.35 -8.74 4.34
CA HIS A 59 18.49 -8.10 5.66
C HIS A 59 19.61 -8.74 6.48
N ARG A 60 19.84 -10.07 6.33
CA ARG A 60 20.97 -10.78 6.95
C ARG A 60 22.30 -10.34 6.33
N PHE A 61 22.33 -10.15 5.01
CA PHE A 61 23.49 -9.61 4.30
C PHE A 61 23.92 -8.27 4.89
N GLN A 62 23.03 -7.28 4.97
CA GLN A 62 23.36 -5.98 5.54
C GLN A 62 23.79 -6.05 7.01
N ALA A 63 23.17 -6.94 7.78
CA ALA A 63 23.58 -7.09 9.18
C ALA A 63 24.98 -7.69 9.31
N ARG A 64 25.35 -8.68 8.48
CA ARG A 64 26.71 -9.28 8.45
C ARG A 64 27.75 -8.30 7.93
N GLU A 65 27.46 -7.58 6.85
CA GLU A 65 28.31 -6.51 6.32
C GLU A 65 28.64 -5.47 7.39
N LYS A 66 27.66 -4.99 8.16
CA LYS A 66 27.87 -4.07 9.29
C LYS A 66 28.71 -4.63 10.44
N ILE A 67 28.74 -5.96 10.61
CA ILE A 67 29.54 -6.64 11.62
C ILE A 67 30.98 -6.88 11.11
N GLY A 68 31.18 -6.89 9.78
CA GLY A 68 32.42 -7.38 9.15
C GLY A 68 32.49 -8.90 9.14
N ALA A 69 31.36 -9.61 9.23
CA ALA A 69 31.33 -11.07 9.32
C ALA A 69 31.21 -11.71 7.92
N PRO A 70 31.82 -12.91 7.71
CA PRO A 70 31.71 -13.58 6.43
C PRO A 70 30.27 -13.92 6.06
N ILE A 71 30.00 -13.97 4.77
CA ILE A 71 28.69 -14.28 4.19
C ILE A 71 28.67 -15.73 3.74
N PRO A 72 27.98 -16.65 4.45
CA PRO A 72 27.69 -17.97 3.92
C PRO A 72 26.56 -17.89 2.91
N PHE A 73 26.71 -18.53 1.74
CA PHE A 73 25.71 -18.50 0.68
C PHE A 73 25.64 -19.78 -0.14
N ILE A 74 24.51 -19.98 -0.82
CA ILE A 74 24.23 -21.07 -1.73
C ILE A 74 23.84 -20.48 -3.09
N ILE A 75 24.40 -21.02 -4.19
CA ILE A 75 24.02 -20.60 -5.54
C ILE A 75 22.90 -21.49 -6.06
N LYS A 76 21.77 -20.89 -6.46
CA LYS A 76 20.65 -21.55 -7.11
C LYS A 76 20.42 -20.93 -8.50
N LYS A 77 20.87 -21.64 -9.52
CA LYS A 77 20.70 -21.20 -10.92
C LYS A 77 19.23 -21.09 -11.33
N GLY A 78 18.91 -20.08 -12.11
CA GLY A 78 17.56 -19.82 -12.62
C GLY A 78 16.60 -19.19 -11.62
N TYR A 79 17.05 -18.91 -10.37
CA TYR A 79 16.21 -18.19 -9.39
C TYR A 79 16.20 -16.70 -9.70
N GLY A 80 15.01 -16.10 -9.59
CA GLY A 80 14.77 -14.69 -9.84
C GLY A 80 13.77 -14.07 -8.86
N LEU A 81 13.03 -13.10 -9.32
CA LEU A 81 12.08 -12.36 -8.50
C LEU A 81 10.90 -13.23 -8.04
N ILE A 82 10.45 -14.17 -8.87
CA ILE A 82 9.34 -15.09 -8.53
C ILE A 82 9.74 -15.98 -7.35
N GLU A 83 10.91 -16.61 -7.40
CA GLU A 83 11.41 -17.47 -6.33
C GLU A 83 11.68 -16.66 -5.05
N THR A 84 12.13 -15.40 -5.20
CA THR A 84 12.26 -14.47 -4.08
C THR A 84 10.92 -14.24 -3.38
N GLN A 85 9.84 -14.07 -4.14
CA GLN A 85 8.49 -13.90 -3.58
C GLN A 85 8.03 -15.17 -2.85
N ILE A 86 8.14 -16.34 -3.49
CA ILE A 86 7.74 -17.64 -2.93
C ILE A 86 8.47 -17.94 -1.61
N LEU A 87 9.80 -17.76 -1.58
CA LEU A 87 10.60 -18.01 -0.38
C LEU A 87 10.27 -17.06 0.78
N ASN A 88 9.80 -15.85 0.46
CA ASN A 88 9.46 -14.86 1.47
C ASN A 88 7.98 -14.89 1.91
N GLU A 89 7.09 -15.59 1.21
CA GLU A 89 5.67 -15.69 1.56
C GLU A 89 5.43 -16.24 2.96
N ASN A 90 6.24 -17.20 3.39
CA ASN A 90 6.11 -17.88 4.68
C ASN A 90 6.90 -17.23 5.82
N SER A 91 7.82 -16.30 5.54
CA SER A 91 8.74 -15.74 6.56
C SER A 91 8.33 -14.35 7.08
N GLN A 92 7.75 -13.53 6.26
CA GLN A 92 7.05 -12.27 6.61
C GLN A 92 6.10 -11.89 5.47
N ASN A 93 4.83 -11.66 5.81
CA ASN A 93 3.85 -11.17 4.83
C ASN A 93 4.35 -9.88 4.17
N TRP A 94 4.48 -9.90 2.85
CA TRP A 94 4.76 -8.71 2.08
C TRP A 94 3.64 -7.69 2.29
N SER A 95 4.04 -6.47 2.63
CA SER A 95 3.09 -5.36 2.70
C SER A 95 2.54 -5.03 1.31
N ILE A 96 1.44 -4.27 1.27
CA ILE A 96 0.92 -3.72 0.01
C ILE A 96 2.00 -2.88 -0.70
N ASP A 97 2.82 -2.14 0.04
CA ASP A 97 3.89 -1.31 -0.53
C ASP A 97 5.03 -2.14 -1.13
N ASP A 98 5.42 -3.25 -0.50
CA ASP A 98 6.43 -4.15 -1.06
C ASP A 98 5.93 -4.75 -2.39
N ARG A 99 4.66 -5.19 -2.45
CA ARG A 99 4.05 -5.75 -3.66
C ARG A 99 3.87 -4.70 -4.75
N LEU A 100 3.41 -3.50 -4.37
CA LEU A 100 3.28 -2.38 -5.29
C LEU A 100 4.62 -2.06 -5.95
N HIS A 101 5.69 -1.97 -5.15
CA HIS A 101 7.04 -1.76 -5.69
C HIS A 101 7.42 -2.82 -6.72
N THR A 102 7.24 -4.10 -6.39
CA THR A 102 7.56 -5.22 -7.28
C THR A 102 6.78 -5.16 -8.58
N PHE A 103 5.47 -4.94 -8.52
CA PHE A 103 4.62 -4.92 -9.71
C PHE A 103 4.86 -3.67 -10.58
N CYS A 104 5.23 -2.54 -9.97
CA CYS A 104 5.68 -1.36 -10.71
C CYS A 104 7.00 -1.62 -11.45
N VAL A 105 7.95 -2.30 -10.80
CA VAL A 105 9.22 -2.70 -11.45
C VAL A 105 8.98 -3.70 -12.58
N ALA A 106 8.01 -4.59 -12.43
CA ALA A 106 7.58 -5.52 -13.49
C ALA A 106 6.81 -4.84 -14.63
N GLY A 107 6.57 -3.52 -14.54
CA GLY A 107 5.93 -2.73 -15.60
C GLY A 107 4.41 -2.92 -15.70
N LEU A 108 3.73 -3.42 -14.65
CA LEU A 108 2.28 -3.56 -14.66
C LEU A 108 1.62 -2.17 -14.61
N LYS A 109 0.96 -1.77 -15.72
CA LYS A 109 0.40 -0.44 -15.92
C LYS A 109 -0.58 0.00 -14.82
N ASP A 110 -1.51 -0.87 -14.43
CA ASP A 110 -2.51 -0.56 -13.41
C ASP A 110 -1.88 -0.28 -12.03
N TYR A 111 -0.75 -0.92 -11.72
CA TYR A 111 0.00 -0.67 -10.48
C TYR A 111 0.79 0.65 -10.52
N LEU A 112 1.29 1.05 -11.68
CA LEU A 112 1.91 2.36 -11.88
C LEU A 112 0.87 3.47 -11.68
N ILE A 113 -0.30 3.35 -12.31
CA ILE A 113 -1.42 4.29 -12.16
C ILE A 113 -1.89 4.34 -10.69
N PHE A 114 -2.05 3.19 -10.04
CA PHE A 114 -2.42 3.12 -8.62
C PHE A 114 -1.39 3.83 -7.73
N LYS A 115 -0.10 3.66 -8.01
CA LYS A 115 0.98 4.34 -7.27
C LYS A 115 0.87 5.86 -7.40
N GLU A 116 0.75 6.38 -8.62
CA GLU A 116 0.60 7.81 -8.90
C GLU A 116 -0.67 8.38 -8.24
N PHE A 117 -1.80 7.69 -8.36
CA PHE A 117 -3.06 8.07 -7.73
C PHE A 117 -2.91 8.19 -6.21
N ARG A 118 -2.33 7.20 -5.56
CA ARG A 118 -2.11 7.20 -4.12
C ARG A 118 -1.14 8.31 -3.67
N GLU A 119 -0.09 8.54 -4.43
CA GLU A 119 0.89 9.60 -4.16
C GLU A 119 0.28 11.00 -4.32
N LYS A 120 -0.57 11.20 -5.32
CA LYS A 120 -1.27 12.46 -5.58
C LYS A 120 -2.32 12.76 -4.51
N TYR A 121 -3.24 11.84 -4.28
CA TYR A 121 -4.42 12.12 -3.45
C TYR A 121 -4.25 11.78 -1.97
N LYS A 122 -3.21 11.02 -1.59
CA LYS A 122 -2.94 10.59 -0.19
C LYS A 122 -4.15 9.89 0.45
N ILE A 123 -4.87 9.10 -0.33
CA ILE A 123 -5.99 8.26 0.12
C ILE A 123 -5.43 6.88 0.53
N PRO A 124 -5.97 6.23 1.60
CA PRO A 124 -5.51 4.89 2.01
C PRO A 124 -5.67 3.86 0.90
N ASN A 125 -4.84 2.81 0.92
CA ASN A 125 -4.72 1.82 -0.17
C ASN A 125 -6.06 1.20 -0.58
N ARG A 126 -6.86 0.75 0.40
CA ARG A 126 -8.13 0.08 0.13
C ARG A 126 -9.13 1.01 -0.55
N GLU A 127 -9.24 2.22 -0.06
CA GLU A 127 -10.15 3.24 -0.59
C GLU A 127 -9.70 3.72 -1.97
N SER A 128 -8.38 3.82 -2.20
CA SER A 128 -7.82 4.10 -3.52
C SER A 128 -8.16 3.00 -4.53
N MET A 129 -8.08 1.71 -4.13
CA MET A 129 -8.50 0.60 -4.97
C MET A 129 -10.00 0.70 -5.29
N ASN A 130 -10.84 0.95 -4.28
CA ASN A 130 -12.29 1.05 -4.47
C ASN A 130 -12.67 2.20 -5.40
N LEU A 131 -12.03 3.37 -5.27
CA LEU A 131 -12.26 4.52 -6.16
C LEU A 131 -11.92 4.17 -7.62
N LEU A 132 -10.76 3.56 -7.86
CA LEU A 132 -10.31 3.18 -9.20
C LEU A 132 -11.06 2.00 -9.81
N MET A 133 -11.82 1.26 -8.99
CA MET A 133 -12.69 0.15 -9.41
C MET A 133 -14.17 0.56 -9.50
N GLY A 134 -14.53 1.80 -9.16
CA GLY A 134 -15.93 2.23 -9.11
C GLY A 134 -16.77 1.51 -8.05
N THR A 135 -16.16 0.98 -6.99
CA THR A 135 -16.82 0.19 -5.95
C THR A 135 -16.72 0.84 -4.57
N ILE A 136 -17.52 0.37 -3.63
CA ILE A 136 -17.53 0.86 -2.25
C ILE A 136 -17.30 -0.31 -1.30
N ASN A 137 -16.30 -0.15 -0.41
CA ASN A 137 -16.05 -1.07 0.70
C ASN A 137 -15.74 -2.53 0.30
N TYR A 138 -15.26 -2.77 -0.91
CA TYR A 138 -14.81 -4.07 -1.34
C TYR A 138 -13.34 -4.34 -0.92
N ASP A 139 -12.94 -5.59 -0.79
CA ASP A 139 -11.56 -5.96 -0.45
C ASP A 139 -10.80 -6.51 -1.66
N TYR A 140 -10.09 -5.62 -2.34
CA TYR A 140 -9.22 -5.97 -3.47
C TYR A 140 -7.83 -6.49 -3.05
N ASN A 141 -7.51 -6.61 -1.76
CA ASN A 141 -6.19 -7.04 -1.32
C ASN A 141 -5.77 -8.42 -1.87
N PRO A 142 -6.64 -9.45 -1.96
CA PRO A 142 -6.25 -10.72 -2.55
C PRO A 142 -5.84 -10.59 -4.03
N VAL A 143 -6.64 -9.88 -4.83
CA VAL A 143 -6.40 -9.65 -6.26
C VAL A 143 -5.15 -8.80 -6.45
N PHE A 144 -4.99 -7.74 -5.64
CA PHE A 144 -3.82 -6.87 -5.66
C PHE A 144 -2.53 -7.63 -5.33
N LYS A 145 -2.56 -8.47 -4.31
CA LYS A 145 -1.41 -9.29 -3.89
C LYS A 145 -1.02 -10.34 -4.95
N ALA A 146 -1.97 -10.81 -5.72
CA ALA A 146 -1.74 -11.76 -6.81
C ALA A 146 -1.19 -11.12 -8.10
N GLY A 147 -1.05 -9.79 -8.17
CA GLY A 147 -0.63 -9.11 -9.40
C GLY A 147 -1.73 -9.00 -10.46
N ALA A 148 -2.98 -9.27 -10.10
CA ALA A 148 -4.14 -9.34 -11.00
C ALA A 148 -5.07 -8.11 -10.89
N PHE A 149 -4.67 -7.08 -10.15
CA PHE A 149 -5.47 -5.85 -10.04
C PHE A 149 -5.56 -5.13 -11.37
N LYS A 150 -6.79 -4.80 -11.79
CA LYS A 150 -7.12 -4.05 -13.00
C LYS A 150 -7.96 -2.84 -12.62
N ILE A 151 -7.70 -1.69 -13.25
CA ILE A 151 -8.47 -0.47 -13.03
C ILE A 151 -9.64 -0.47 -14.01
N GLU A 152 -10.86 -0.36 -13.47
CA GLU A 152 -12.10 -0.39 -14.26
C GLU A 152 -12.72 0.99 -14.41
N ASP A 153 -12.56 1.88 -13.43
CA ASP A 153 -13.13 3.24 -13.44
C ASP A 153 -12.09 4.31 -13.11
N TYR A 154 -11.14 4.49 -14.02
CA TYR A 154 -10.07 5.49 -13.84
C TYR A 154 -10.60 6.92 -13.72
N ASN A 155 -11.48 7.33 -14.63
CA ASN A 155 -11.98 8.70 -14.68
C ASN A 155 -12.93 9.01 -13.52
N GLY A 156 -13.81 8.09 -13.17
CA GLY A 156 -14.68 8.21 -12.00
C GLY A 156 -13.87 8.25 -10.71
N GLY A 157 -12.85 7.41 -10.59
CA GLY A 157 -11.94 7.39 -9.45
C GLY A 157 -11.21 8.73 -9.25
N ILE A 158 -10.68 9.32 -10.34
CA ILE A 158 -10.05 10.65 -10.30
C ILE A 158 -11.05 11.73 -9.88
N ASN A 159 -12.22 11.79 -10.54
CA ASN A 159 -13.25 12.79 -10.24
C ASN A 159 -13.65 12.74 -8.75
N GLN A 160 -13.90 11.55 -8.23
CA GLN A 160 -14.25 11.40 -6.81
C GLN A 160 -13.08 11.78 -5.88
N ALA A 161 -11.84 11.39 -6.20
CA ALA A 161 -10.67 11.74 -5.41
C ALA A 161 -10.42 13.26 -5.38
N GLU A 162 -10.62 13.95 -6.50
CA GLU A 162 -10.53 15.41 -6.61
C GLU A 162 -11.58 16.07 -5.72
N LYS A 163 -12.86 15.71 -5.87
CA LYS A 163 -13.94 16.21 -5.00
C LYS A 163 -13.65 15.99 -3.51
N ILE A 164 -13.11 14.82 -3.13
CA ILE A 164 -12.71 14.57 -1.74
C ILE A 164 -11.58 15.51 -1.30
N THR A 165 -10.59 15.74 -2.16
CA THR A 165 -9.44 16.59 -1.80
C THR A 165 -9.74 18.08 -1.80
N GLU A 166 -10.80 18.53 -2.51
CA GLU A 166 -11.30 19.90 -2.46
C GLU A 166 -11.92 20.28 -1.11
N ILE A 167 -12.31 19.31 -0.28
CA ILE A 167 -12.95 19.57 1.01
C ILE A 167 -11.94 20.24 1.96
N PRO A 168 -12.23 21.46 2.46
CA PRO A 168 -11.34 22.16 3.39
C PRO A 168 -11.08 21.34 4.67
N GLY A 169 -9.82 21.27 5.09
CA GLY A 169 -9.46 20.52 6.30
C GLY A 169 -9.53 19.01 6.20
N ILE A 170 -9.71 18.44 5.00
CA ILE A 170 -9.92 17.00 4.75
C ILE A 170 -8.82 16.08 5.27
N LYS A 171 -7.57 16.56 5.40
CA LYS A 171 -6.42 15.70 5.71
C LYS A 171 -6.64 14.71 6.87
N PRO A 172 -7.17 15.10 8.04
CA PRO A 172 -7.45 14.16 9.13
C PRO A 172 -8.66 13.25 8.87
N PHE A 173 -9.46 13.53 7.84
CA PHE A 173 -10.69 12.80 7.48
C PHE A 173 -10.49 11.83 6.31
N LYS A 174 -9.30 11.72 5.73
CA LYS A 174 -9.00 10.70 4.72
C LYS A 174 -8.95 9.30 5.36
N VAL A 175 -10.05 8.91 6.00
CA VAL A 175 -10.25 7.63 6.66
C VAL A 175 -11.36 6.85 5.95
N ARG A 176 -11.30 5.53 6.04
CA ARG A 176 -12.22 4.61 5.35
C ARG A 176 -13.69 5.01 5.45
N ASN A 177 -14.18 5.23 6.67
CA ASN A 177 -15.61 5.48 6.90
C ASN A 177 -16.08 6.79 6.24
N PHE A 178 -15.25 7.84 6.25
CA PHE A 178 -15.57 9.10 5.61
C PHE A 178 -15.54 8.96 4.07
N ILE A 179 -14.49 8.36 3.51
CA ILE A 179 -14.35 8.20 2.06
C ILE A 179 -15.51 7.37 1.50
N ASN A 180 -15.86 6.25 2.16
CA ASN A 180 -17.01 5.43 1.77
C ASN A 180 -18.35 6.20 1.86
N ALA A 181 -18.52 7.06 2.87
CA ALA A 181 -19.71 7.91 2.98
C ALA A 181 -19.78 8.94 1.85
N MET A 182 -18.64 9.56 1.49
CA MET A 182 -18.56 10.47 0.34
C MET A 182 -18.83 9.76 -0.99
N GLN A 183 -18.33 8.53 -1.19
CA GLN A 183 -18.66 7.74 -2.38
C GLN A 183 -20.16 7.48 -2.50
N ILE A 184 -20.84 7.17 -1.39
CA ILE A 184 -22.31 7.02 -1.38
C ILE A 184 -22.98 8.34 -1.71
N ALA A 185 -22.52 9.46 -1.16
CA ALA A 185 -23.05 10.78 -1.49
C ALA A 185 -22.88 11.09 -2.99
N PHE A 186 -21.72 10.82 -3.58
CA PHE A 186 -21.48 11.07 -5.02
C PHE A 186 -22.36 10.25 -5.96
N LEU A 187 -22.86 9.10 -5.50
CA LEU A 187 -23.80 8.26 -6.26
C LEU A 187 -25.26 8.70 -6.09
N ASN A 188 -25.54 9.53 -5.10
CA ASN A 188 -26.89 10.02 -4.86
C ASN A 188 -27.20 11.21 -5.79
N PRO A 189 -28.30 11.16 -6.60
CA PRO A 189 -28.63 12.22 -7.55
C PRO A 189 -28.98 13.56 -6.88
N ASP A 190 -29.38 13.55 -5.62
CA ASP A 190 -29.74 14.76 -4.86
C ASP A 190 -28.49 15.44 -4.24
N TYR A 191 -27.29 14.82 -4.35
CA TYR A 191 -26.07 15.38 -3.82
C TYR A 191 -25.43 16.39 -4.76
N ASP A 192 -25.34 17.63 -4.32
CA ASP A 192 -24.59 18.70 -4.99
C ASP A 192 -23.30 19.02 -4.22
N HIS A 193 -22.15 18.68 -4.83
CA HIS A 193 -20.84 18.89 -4.21
C HIS A 193 -20.51 20.38 -4.02
N LYS A 194 -20.86 21.25 -4.96
CA LYS A 194 -20.67 22.70 -4.84
C LYS A 194 -21.50 23.28 -3.70
N LYS A 195 -22.74 22.83 -3.59
CA LYS A 195 -23.62 23.17 -2.47
C LYS A 195 -23.01 22.71 -1.15
N PHE A 196 -22.53 21.46 -1.06
CA PHE A 196 -21.88 20.92 0.13
C PHE A 196 -20.68 21.78 0.55
N LEU A 197 -19.75 22.09 -0.36
CA LEU A 197 -18.58 22.92 -0.07
C LEU A 197 -18.97 24.33 0.41
N ARG A 198 -19.94 24.97 -0.26
CA ARG A 198 -20.47 26.29 0.15
C ARG A 198 -21.10 26.23 1.54
N LYS A 199 -21.92 25.20 1.83
CA LYS A 199 -22.53 25.04 3.16
C LYS A 199 -21.49 24.74 4.24
N LEU A 200 -20.46 23.96 3.93
CA LEU A 200 -19.37 23.68 4.83
C LEU A 200 -18.57 24.94 5.16
N SER A 201 -18.39 25.88 4.23
CA SER A 201 -17.68 27.15 4.51
C SER A 201 -18.34 27.98 5.59
N TYR A 202 -19.66 27.89 5.74
CA TYR A 202 -20.42 28.54 6.83
C TYR A 202 -20.36 27.77 8.16
N GLN A 203 -19.84 26.53 8.12
CA GLN A 203 -19.82 25.59 9.23
C GLN A 203 -18.47 24.88 9.37
N SER A 204 -17.37 25.59 9.20
CA SER A 204 -16.02 25.00 9.15
C SER A 204 -15.67 24.10 10.35
N THR A 205 -16.29 24.34 11.52
CA THR A 205 -16.12 23.54 12.75
C THR A 205 -17.01 22.29 12.80
N LYS A 206 -17.94 22.13 11.86
CA LYS A 206 -18.88 21.00 11.87
C LYS A 206 -18.32 19.73 11.23
N LEU A 207 -17.26 19.82 10.43
CA LEU A 207 -16.59 18.62 9.95
C LEU A 207 -15.83 17.99 11.13
N VAL A 208 -16.44 17.02 11.78
CA VAL A 208 -15.90 16.33 12.97
C VAL A 208 -15.64 14.85 12.66
N LYS A 209 -14.73 14.24 13.45
CA LYS A 209 -14.47 12.80 13.32
C LYS A 209 -15.63 12.00 13.86
N CYS A 210 -16.14 11.08 13.02
CA CYS A 210 -17.19 10.14 13.38
C CYS A 210 -16.62 8.71 13.49
N VAL A 211 -17.31 7.86 14.24
CA VAL A 211 -16.88 6.47 14.48
C VAL A 211 -17.29 5.56 13.32
N SER A 212 -18.51 5.71 12.82
CA SER A 212 -19.06 4.85 11.78
C SER A 212 -19.26 5.57 10.44
N ARG A 213 -19.42 4.78 9.35
CA ARG A 213 -19.82 5.31 8.05
C ARG A 213 -21.20 5.97 8.11
N LYS A 214 -22.13 5.39 8.89
CA LYS A 214 -23.49 5.92 9.04
C LYS A 214 -23.48 7.31 9.68
N ASP A 215 -22.64 7.53 10.71
CA ASP A 215 -22.50 8.84 11.34
C ASP A 215 -21.92 9.87 10.38
N TYR A 216 -20.96 9.48 9.52
CA TYR A 216 -20.46 10.36 8.47
C TYR A 216 -21.51 10.68 7.41
N MET A 217 -22.37 9.73 7.02
CA MET A 217 -23.49 9.99 6.12
C MET A 217 -24.45 11.02 6.70
N ALA A 218 -24.84 10.85 7.97
CA ALA A 218 -25.69 11.83 8.67
C ALA A 218 -25.01 13.22 8.79
N LEU A 219 -23.69 13.25 9.02
CA LEU A 219 -22.93 14.49 9.04
C LEU A 219 -22.92 15.19 7.67
N ILE A 220 -22.75 14.43 6.59
CA ILE A 220 -22.76 14.95 5.21
C ILE A 220 -24.15 15.53 4.88
N GLU A 221 -25.23 14.82 5.21
CA GLU A 221 -26.60 15.32 5.05
C GLU A 221 -26.81 16.62 5.83
N HIS A 222 -26.40 16.64 7.10
CA HIS A 222 -26.54 17.83 7.95
C HIS A 222 -25.80 19.05 7.39
N ILE A 223 -24.59 18.88 6.89
CA ILE A 223 -23.81 19.97 6.29
C ILE A 223 -24.44 20.41 4.97
N HIS A 224 -24.82 19.46 4.11
CA HIS A 224 -25.39 19.74 2.79
C HIS A 224 -26.72 20.51 2.87
N ASP A 225 -27.57 20.16 3.84
CA ASP A 225 -28.90 20.74 4.00
C ASP A 225 -28.94 21.91 5.00
N TYR A 226 -27.79 22.40 5.43
CA TYR A 226 -27.72 23.50 6.39
C TYR A 226 -28.45 24.76 5.91
N LYS A 227 -29.38 25.26 6.73
CA LYS A 227 -30.23 26.42 6.41
C LYS A 227 -31.03 26.26 5.09
N ASP A 228 -31.40 25.04 4.74
CA ASP A 228 -32.40 24.81 3.71
C ASP A 228 -33.79 24.78 4.38
N TYR A 229 -34.59 25.77 4.07
CA TYR A 229 -35.94 25.95 4.65
C TYR A 229 -37.01 25.63 3.60
N GLY A 230 -38.17 25.19 4.08
CA GLY A 230 -39.33 24.99 3.24
C GLY A 230 -39.33 23.68 2.45
N THR A 231 -39.75 23.74 1.18
CA THR A 231 -39.97 22.59 0.29
C THR A 231 -38.70 22.06 -0.37
N THR A 232 -37.51 22.54 0.01
CA THR A 232 -36.25 22.07 -0.59
C THR A 232 -36.07 20.59 -0.29
N GLN A 233 -35.87 19.79 -1.34
CA GLN A 233 -35.59 18.37 -1.20
C GLN A 233 -34.30 18.18 -0.39
N LYS A 234 -34.38 17.41 0.70
CA LYS A 234 -33.28 17.15 1.58
C LYS A 234 -32.51 15.93 1.12
N LEU A 235 -31.17 15.98 1.23
CA LEU A 235 -30.32 14.85 0.95
C LEU A 235 -30.62 13.68 1.91
N ARG A 236 -30.76 12.46 1.37
CA ARG A 236 -30.90 11.22 2.13
C ARG A 236 -29.93 10.18 1.58
N LEU A 237 -29.00 9.72 2.42
CA LEU A 237 -27.95 8.77 2.06
C LEU A 237 -28.21 7.36 2.61
N PHE A 238 -29.30 7.18 3.39
CA PHE A 238 -29.74 5.89 3.95
C PHE A 238 -31.24 5.85 4.18
#